data_1cbaa3edf6aa1f2ab8016dff8096d852
#
_entry.id   1cbaa3edf6aa1f2ab8016dff8096d852
#
_cell.length_a   1.000
_cell.length_b   1.000
_cell.length_c   1.000
_cell.angle_alpha   90.00
_cell.angle_beta   90.00
_cell.angle_gamma   90.00
#
_symmetry.space_group_name_H-M   'P 1'
#
loop_
_entity.id
_entity.type
_entity.pdbx_description
1 polymer ?
#
loop_
_entity_poly.entity_id
_entity_poly.type
_entity_poly.pdbx_seq_one_letter_code
_entity_poly.pdbx_strand_id
1 'polypeptide(L)'
;MTGVQTCALPIFSALLGNLPSAVGYQPTLANEMGELQERITSTTLGSITSMQAVYVPADDYSDPAPVTTFTHLDATIALERSIAQKGIYPAVDPLASTSRILDPNIVGEKHYRVAREVQRVLQHYRDLQDIIAILGIDEISEADRLTVNRARKIEHFFSQPMFVAERYTGFSGRYIKLEDTIEGFRAILDGEADDLPEQAFHMVGTIAEAREKAAKMKTEAAG
;
A
#
# COMPACT_ATOMS: atom_id res chain seq x y z
N MET A 1 18.90 -11.89 -14.58
CA MET A 1 19.95 -11.63 -13.58
C MET A 1 19.91 -12.55 -12.34
N THR A 2 18.82 -13.26 -12.11
CA THR A 2 18.60 -14.08 -10.91
C THR A 2 19.41 -15.40 -10.84
N GLY A 3 19.75 -16.03 -11.98
CA GLY A 3 20.44 -17.32 -11.97
C GLY A 3 21.92 -17.29 -11.51
N VAL A 4 22.61 -16.17 -11.71
CA VAL A 4 24.04 -16.05 -11.33
C VAL A 4 24.21 -15.78 -9.82
N GLN A 5 23.30 -15.01 -9.22
CA GLN A 5 23.30 -14.74 -7.77
C GLN A 5 23.03 -16.01 -6.94
N THR A 6 22.07 -16.83 -7.37
CA THR A 6 21.68 -18.05 -6.67
C THR A 6 22.81 -19.11 -6.64
N CYS A 7 23.70 -19.13 -7.64
CA CYS A 7 24.85 -20.04 -7.67
C CYS A 7 26.10 -19.47 -6.97
N ALA A 8 26.28 -18.15 -6.94
CA ALA A 8 27.45 -17.53 -6.35
C ALA A 8 27.44 -17.57 -4.82
N LEU A 9 26.31 -17.31 -4.17
CA LEU A 9 26.18 -17.27 -2.71
C LEU A 9 26.56 -18.60 -2.02
N PRO A 10 26.08 -19.78 -2.47
CA PRO A 10 26.50 -21.05 -1.88
C PRO A 10 28.02 -21.31 -2.04
N ILE A 11 28.60 -20.90 -3.17
CA ILE A 11 30.05 -21.07 -3.42
C ILE A 11 30.84 -20.17 -2.47
N PHE A 12 30.45 -18.92 -2.28
CA PHE A 12 31.11 -18.02 -1.33
C PHE A 12 30.98 -18.52 0.12
N SER A 13 29.81 -18.99 0.54
CA SER A 13 29.61 -19.57 1.86
C SER A 13 30.51 -20.82 2.08
N ALA A 14 30.60 -21.69 1.06
CA ALA A 14 31.48 -22.87 1.11
C ALA A 14 32.97 -22.50 1.18
N LEU A 15 33.39 -21.46 0.43
CA LEU A 15 34.77 -20.96 0.48
C LEU A 15 35.13 -20.36 1.84
N LEU A 16 34.15 -19.78 2.56
CA LEU A 16 34.32 -19.26 3.91
C LEU A 16 34.15 -20.33 4.99
N GLY A 17 33.94 -21.60 4.61
CA GLY A 17 33.76 -22.71 5.53
C GLY A 17 32.42 -22.73 6.27
N ASN A 18 31.46 -21.94 5.82
CA ASN A 18 30.11 -21.85 6.40
C ASN A 18 29.13 -22.68 5.58
N LEU A 19 28.20 -23.35 6.23
CA LEU A 19 27.05 -23.98 5.54
C LEU A 19 26.10 -22.89 5.04
N PRO A 20 25.69 -22.92 3.75
CA PRO A 20 24.70 -21.96 3.24
C PRO A 20 23.36 -22.14 3.94
N SER A 21 22.69 -21.02 4.25
CA SER A 21 21.34 -21.02 4.78
C SER A 21 20.29 -21.24 3.65
N ALA A 22 19.02 -21.14 3.99
CA ALA A 22 17.93 -21.22 3.01
C ALA A 22 18.20 -20.27 1.83
N VAL A 23 17.84 -20.70 0.62
CA VAL A 23 17.97 -19.94 -0.65
C VAL A 23 19.43 -19.54 -0.97
N GLY A 24 20.42 -20.09 -0.25
CA GLY A 24 21.85 -19.85 -0.49
C GLY A 24 22.42 -18.59 0.15
N TYR A 25 21.69 -17.92 1.04
CA TYR A 25 22.21 -16.80 1.82
C TYR A 25 23.24 -17.27 2.87
N GLN A 26 24.14 -16.37 3.31
CA GLN A 26 25.05 -16.65 4.39
C GLN A 26 24.29 -16.84 5.73
N PRO A 27 24.76 -17.74 6.61
CA PRO A 27 24.10 -17.97 7.91
C PRO A 27 24.16 -16.74 8.84
N THR A 28 25.08 -15.81 8.59
CA THR A 28 25.30 -14.57 9.34
C THR A 28 24.43 -13.40 8.87
N LEU A 29 23.56 -13.60 7.86
CA LEU A 29 22.73 -12.53 7.25
C LEU A 29 22.00 -11.68 8.29
N ALA A 30 21.32 -12.32 9.25
CA ALA A 30 20.55 -11.62 10.27
C ALA A 30 21.46 -10.78 11.19
N ASN A 31 22.63 -11.29 11.55
CA ASN A 31 23.57 -10.58 12.42
C ASN A 31 24.15 -9.36 11.70
N GLU A 32 24.61 -9.54 10.47
CA GLU A 32 25.18 -8.46 9.66
C GLU A 32 24.14 -7.36 9.36
N MET A 33 22.91 -7.75 9.08
CA MET A 33 21.80 -6.81 8.91
C MET A 33 21.50 -6.08 10.22
N GLY A 34 21.47 -6.79 11.35
CA GLY A 34 21.27 -6.21 12.68
C GLY A 34 22.34 -5.17 13.01
N GLU A 35 23.62 -5.46 12.81
CA GLU A 35 24.72 -4.52 13.04
C GLU A 35 24.56 -3.22 12.22
N LEU A 36 24.07 -3.31 11.00
CA LEU A 36 23.79 -2.14 10.16
C LEU A 36 22.60 -1.34 10.71
N GLN A 37 21.50 -2.01 11.01
CA GLN A 37 20.24 -1.39 11.42
C GLN A 37 20.31 -0.75 12.82
N GLU A 38 21.06 -1.34 13.76
CA GLU A 38 21.26 -0.80 15.11
C GLU A 38 21.98 0.55 15.13
N ARG A 39 22.69 0.91 14.05
CA ARG A 39 23.30 2.24 13.90
C ARG A 39 22.27 3.34 13.61
N ILE A 40 21.08 2.97 13.16
CA ILE A 40 19.95 3.88 12.89
C ILE A 40 19.17 4.03 14.20
N THR A 41 19.56 5.01 15.00
CA THR A 41 19.05 5.15 16.36
C THR A 41 18.86 6.61 16.76
N SER A 42 18.18 6.81 17.87
CA SER A 42 18.05 8.10 18.54
C SER A 42 19.01 8.16 19.74
N THR A 43 19.69 9.29 19.89
CA THR A 43 20.57 9.59 21.01
C THR A 43 20.08 10.83 21.74
N THR A 44 20.74 11.21 22.83
CA THR A 44 20.47 12.47 23.55
C THR A 44 20.75 13.72 22.71
N LEU A 45 21.56 13.61 21.67
CA LEU A 45 21.97 14.72 20.81
C LEU A 45 21.17 14.83 19.51
N GLY A 46 20.47 13.77 19.11
CA GLY A 46 19.71 13.77 17.86
C GLY A 46 19.18 12.37 17.47
N SER A 47 18.47 12.31 16.34
CA SER A 47 17.90 11.07 15.82
C SER A 47 18.22 10.90 14.34
N ILE A 48 18.28 9.65 13.90
CA ILE A 48 18.45 9.29 12.48
C ILE A 48 17.12 8.69 12.01
N THR A 49 16.52 9.32 10.99
CA THR A 49 15.40 8.74 10.26
C THR A 49 15.93 8.18 8.94
N SER A 50 15.65 6.92 8.65
CA SER A 50 16.04 6.29 7.39
C SER A 50 14.85 5.97 6.52
N MET A 51 15.03 6.07 5.20
CA MET A 51 14.12 5.53 4.20
C MET A 51 14.90 4.52 3.37
N GLN A 52 14.43 3.28 3.36
CA GLN A 52 15.13 2.17 2.73
C GLN A 52 14.25 1.59 1.62
N ALA A 53 14.80 1.50 0.40
CA ALA A 53 14.16 0.78 -0.68
C ALA A 53 14.61 -0.69 -0.63
N VAL A 54 13.68 -1.58 -0.33
CA VAL A 54 13.94 -3.02 -0.25
C VAL A 54 13.42 -3.68 -1.53
N TYR A 55 14.33 -4.30 -2.29
CA TYR A 55 13.94 -5.09 -3.44
C TYR A 55 13.53 -6.50 -2.99
N VAL A 56 12.32 -6.90 -3.36
CA VAL A 56 11.78 -8.22 -3.05
C VAL A 56 11.97 -9.13 -4.27
N PRO A 57 12.85 -10.15 -4.20
CA PRO A 57 13.12 -11.05 -5.31
C PRO A 57 11.85 -11.82 -5.71
N ALA A 58 11.52 -11.82 -7.01
CA ALA A 58 10.37 -12.53 -7.57
C ALA A 58 9.02 -12.21 -6.91
N ASP A 59 8.88 -11.03 -6.31
CA ASP A 59 7.72 -10.61 -5.52
C ASP A 59 7.43 -11.56 -4.31
N ASP A 60 8.44 -12.30 -3.85
CA ASP A 60 8.35 -13.24 -2.73
C ASP A 60 8.75 -12.59 -1.40
N TYR A 61 7.76 -12.13 -0.65
CA TYR A 61 7.96 -11.54 0.67
C TYR A 61 8.44 -12.54 1.73
N SER A 62 8.44 -13.84 1.45
CA SER A 62 8.96 -14.88 2.35
C SER A 62 10.46 -15.14 2.20
N ASP A 63 11.11 -14.51 1.22
CA ASP A 63 12.57 -14.59 1.03
C ASP A 63 13.32 -14.11 2.29
N PRO A 64 14.35 -14.81 2.77
CA PRO A 64 15.06 -14.48 4.01
C PRO A 64 15.61 -13.05 4.09
N ALA A 65 16.02 -12.45 2.98
CA ALA A 65 16.59 -11.11 2.99
C ALA A 65 15.53 -10.00 3.26
N PRO A 66 14.40 -9.93 2.53
CA PRO A 66 13.30 -9.05 2.90
C PRO A 66 12.77 -9.29 4.30
N VAL A 67 12.51 -10.57 4.68
CA VAL A 67 11.99 -10.92 6.01
C VAL A 67 12.89 -10.37 7.10
N THR A 68 14.20 -10.61 7.02
CA THR A 68 15.16 -10.12 8.01
C THR A 68 15.15 -8.58 8.06
N THR A 69 15.11 -7.92 6.91
CA THR A 69 15.09 -6.46 6.85
C THR A 69 13.82 -5.89 7.50
N PHE A 70 12.66 -6.45 7.21
CA PHE A 70 11.37 -5.95 7.71
C PHE A 70 11.24 -6.03 9.22
N THR A 71 11.92 -6.98 9.88
CA THR A 71 11.91 -7.06 11.35
C THR A 71 12.51 -5.84 12.04
N HIS A 72 13.38 -5.10 11.36
CA HIS A 72 14.05 -3.90 11.89
C HIS A 72 13.31 -2.60 11.56
N LEU A 73 12.28 -2.63 10.72
CA LEU A 73 11.58 -1.43 10.26
C LEU A 73 10.40 -1.08 11.15
N ASP A 74 10.21 0.22 11.44
CA ASP A 74 9.05 0.72 12.19
C ASP A 74 7.82 0.90 11.29
N ALA A 75 8.03 1.08 10.00
CA ALA A 75 6.96 1.17 9.01
C ALA A 75 7.39 0.51 7.70
N THR A 76 6.45 -0.17 7.07
CA THR A 76 6.63 -0.79 5.75
C THR A 76 5.57 -0.29 4.79
N ILE A 77 5.98 0.11 3.59
CA ILE A 77 5.10 0.46 2.48
C ILE A 77 5.29 -0.61 1.42
N ALA A 78 4.32 -1.50 1.29
CA ALA A 78 4.33 -2.57 0.31
C ALA A 78 3.80 -2.07 -1.04
N LEU A 79 4.62 -2.21 -2.09
CA LEU A 79 4.21 -1.91 -3.46
C LEU A 79 3.80 -3.21 -4.15
N GLU A 80 2.58 -3.24 -4.68
CA GLU A 80 1.99 -4.43 -5.25
C GLU A 80 1.76 -4.26 -6.76
N ARG A 81 2.26 -5.24 -7.54
CA ARG A 81 2.17 -5.22 -9.00
C ARG A 81 0.72 -5.32 -9.51
N SER A 82 -0.11 -6.09 -8.83
CA SER A 82 -1.52 -6.24 -9.13
C SER A 82 -2.31 -4.93 -9.06
N ILE A 83 -1.93 -4.05 -8.12
CA ILE A 83 -2.51 -2.71 -7.96
C ILE A 83 -2.06 -1.79 -9.10
N ALA A 84 -0.78 -1.86 -9.48
CA ALA A 84 -0.26 -1.11 -10.64
C ALA A 84 -0.96 -1.51 -11.94
N GLN A 85 -1.29 -2.79 -12.13
CA GLN A 85 -2.03 -3.29 -13.30
C GLN A 85 -3.46 -2.73 -13.38
N LYS A 86 -4.07 -2.37 -12.25
CA LYS A 86 -5.36 -1.68 -12.21
C LYS A 86 -5.26 -0.17 -12.55
N GLY A 87 -4.06 0.35 -12.81
CA GLY A 87 -3.82 1.77 -13.07
C GLY A 87 -3.86 2.66 -11.82
N ILE A 88 -3.77 2.07 -10.63
CA ILE A 88 -3.76 2.79 -9.34
C ILE A 88 -2.32 3.13 -8.98
N TYR A 89 -2.01 4.41 -8.85
CA TYR A 89 -0.69 4.92 -8.51
C TYR A 89 -0.80 5.98 -7.40
N PRO A 90 0.06 5.92 -6.33
CA PRO A 90 1.06 4.89 -6.08
C PRO A 90 0.44 3.51 -5.83
N ALA A 91 1.13 2.45 -6.29
CA ALA A 91 0.62 1.08 -6.21
C ALA A 91 0.85 0.45 -4.82
N VAL A 92 0.43 1.13 -3.78
CA VAL A 92 0.60 0.71 -2.37
C VAL A 92 -0.53 -0.22 -1.98
N ASP A 93 -0.20 -1.39 -1.42
CA ASP A 93 -1.18 -2.25 -0.76
C ASP A 93 -1.38 -1.80 0.70
N PRO A 94 -2.56 -1.22 1.04
CA PRO A 94 -2.84 -0.76 2.39
C PRO A 94 -3.05 -1.90 3.41
N LEU A 95 -3.25 -3.13 2.95
CA LEU A 95 -3.41 -4.30 3.81
C LEU A 95 -2.06 -4.93 4.17
N ALA A 96 -1.11 -4.92 3.24
CA ALA A 96 0.25 -5.41 3.46
C ALA A 96 1.18 -4.35 4.10
N SER A 97 0.80 -3.08 4.01
CA SER A 97 1.56 -1.98 4.60
C SER A 97 1.28 -1.84 6.10
N THR A 98 2.33 -1.57 6.87
CA THR A 98 2.22 -1.45 8.34
C THR A 98 2.96 -0.21 8.85
N SER A 99 2.54 0.31 10.01
CA SER A 99 3.25 1.38 10.71
C SER A 99 3.01 1.30 12.22
N ARG A 100 4.08 1.37 13.01
CA ARG A 100 4.00 1.40 14.47
C ARG A 100 3.40 2.69 15.00
N ILE A 101 3.52 3.79 14.26
CA ILE A 101 2.93 5.08 14.66
C ILE A 101 1.43 5.15 14.40
N LEU A 102 0.82 4.16 13.77
CA LEU A 102 -0.64 4.07 13.64
C LEU A 102 -1.25 3.57 14.96
N ASP A 103 -1.18 4.42 15.96
CA ASP A 103 -1.69 4.23 17.33
C ASP A 103 -2.54 5.45 17.70
N PRO A 104 -3.71 5.28 18.35
CA PRO A 104 -4.61 6.40 18.67
C PRO A 104 -3.95 7.48 19.55
N ASN A 105 -2.97 7.10 20.39
CA ASN A 105 -2.24 8.04 21.22
C ASN A 105 -1.23 8.91 20.44
N ILE A 106 -0.85 8.48 19.23
CA ILE A 106 0.13 9.19 18.38
C ILE A 106 -0.59 9.97 17.30
N VAL A 107 -1.41 9.30 16.48
CA VAL A 107 -2.07 9.90 15.32
C VAL A 107 -3.44 10.49 15.64
N GLY A 108 -3.95 10.26 16.84
CA GLY A 108 -5.29 10.65 17.28
C GLY A 108 -6.38 9.66 16.84
N GLU A 109 -7.46 9.64 17.64
CA GLU A 109 -8.56 8.69 17.51
C GLU A 109 -9.25 8.73 16.14
N LYS A 110 -9.45 9.94 15.58
CA LYS A 110 -10.09 10.12 14.26
C LYS A 110 -9.32 9.43 13.14
N HIS A 111 -8.01 9.69 13.05
CA HIS A 111 -7.14 9.11 12.03
C HIS A 111 -7.07 7.58 12.19
N TYR A 112 -6.81 7.12 13.41
CA TYR A 112 -6.72 5.68 13.69
C TYR A 112 -8.00 4.93 13.30
N ARG A 113 -9.17 5.43 13.68
CA ARG A 113 -10.44 4.80 13.38
C ARG A 113 -10.72 4.74 11.89
N VAL A 114 -10.50 5.85 11.15
CA VAL A 114 -10.69 5.88 9.70
C VAL A 114 -9.75 4.88 9.00
N ALA A 115 -8.48 4.85 9.38
CA ALA A 115 -7.51 3.93 8.80
C ALA A 115 -7.88 2.45 9.02
N ARG A 116 -8.30 2.11 10.24
CA ARG A 116 -8.75 0.74 10.57
C ARG A 116 -10.02 0.34 9.84
N GLU A 117 -10.96 1.27 9.72
CA GLU A 117 -12.20 1.00 9.00
C GLU A 117 -11.97 0.81 7.50
N VAL A 118 -11.10 1.62 6.88
CA VAL A 118 -10.66 1.42 5.49
C VAL A 118 -10.04 0.03 5.32
N GLN A 119 -9.12 -0.37 6.19
CA GLN A 119 -8.51 -1.70 6.14
C GLN A 119 -9.57 -2.82 6.26
N ARG A 120 -10.54 -2.66 7.18
CA ARG A 120 -11.62 -3.62 7.37
C ARG A 120 -12.49 -3.77 6.11
N VAL A 121 -12.87 -2.66 5.49
CA VAL A 121 -13.68 -2.65 4.26
C VAL A 121 -12.92 -3.30 3.10
N LEU A 122 -11.64 -2.97 2.94
CA LEU A 122 -10.80 -3.57 1.88
C LEU A 122 -10.54 -5.05 2.10
N GLN A 123 -10.34 -5.49 3.36
CA GLN A 123 -10.18 -6.91 3.67
C GLN A 123 -11.46 -7.68 3.34
N HIS A 124 -12.61 -7.17 3.77
CA HIS A 124 -13.89 -7.80 3.46
C HIS A 124 -14.15 -7.86 1.94
N TYR A 125 -13.80 -6.81 1.21
CA TYR A 125 -13.87 -6.82 -0.25
C TYR A 125 -12.96 -7.88 -0.86
N ARG A 126 -11.73 -8.03 -0.38
CA ARG A 126 -10.79 -9.07 -0.82
C ARG A 126 -11.38 -10.47 -0.60
N ASP A 127 -11.98 -10.70 0.56
CA ASP A 127 -12.60 -11.98 0.89
C ASP A 127 -13.82 -12.31 -0.02
N LEU A 128 -14.54 -11.26 -0.48
CA LEU A 128 -15.67 -11.42 -1.40
C LEU A 128 -15.27 -11.57 -2.87
N GLN A 129 -14.04 -11.20 -3.26
CA GLN A 129 -13.62 -11.21 -4.68
C GLN A 129 -13.75 -12.59 -5.33
N ASP A 130 -13.39 -13.66 -4.64
CA ASP A 130 -13.49 -15.02 -5.16
C ASP A 130 -14.96 -15.44 -5.34
N ILE A 131 -15.82 -15.04 -4.41
CA ILE A 131 -17.27 -15.29 -4.46
C ILE A 131 -17.88 -14.55 -5.64
N ILE A 132 -17.53 -13.27 -5.81
CA ILE A 132 -18.01 -12.42 -6.91
C ILE A 132 -17.54 -12.96 -8.27
N ALA A 133 -16.32 -13.48 -8.35
CA ALA A 133 -15.78 -14.06 -9.59
C ALA A 133 -16.52 -15.33 -10.03
N ILE A 134 -17.04 -16.11 -9.09
CA ILE A 134 -17.74 -17.38 -9.36
C ILE A 134 -19.24 -17.14 -9.57
N LEU A 135 -19.90 -16.41 -8.68
CA LEU A 135 -21.35 -16.25 -8.64
C LEU A 135 -21.86 -14.97 -9.30
N GLY A 136 -21.02 -13.96 -9.43
CA GLY A 136 -21.41 -12.62 -9.86
C GLY A 136 -21.80 -11.71 -8.70
N ILE A 137 -21.81 -10.40 -8.97
CA ILE A 137 -22.13 -9.38 -7.97
C ILE A 137 -23.61 -9.37 -7.56
N ASP A 138 -24.49 -9.92 -8.40
CA ASP A 138 -25.92 -9.92 -8.14
C ASP A 138 -26.36 -10.99 -7.11
N GLU A 139 -25.52 -11.98 -6.86
CA GLU A 139 -25.79 -13.09 -5.93
C GLU A 139 -25.31 -12.80 -4.49
N ILE A 140 -24.55 -11.73 -4.26
CA ILE A 140 -24.15 -11.33 -2.92
C ILE A 140 -25.25 -10.50 -2.22
N SER A 141 -25.22 -10.45 -0.89
CA SER A 141 -26.18 -9.67 -0.10
C SER A 141 -26.14 -8.20 -0.46
N GLU A 142 -27.26 -7.47 -0.25
CA GLU A 142 -27.33 -6.03 -0.50
C GLU A 142 -26.31 -5.24 0.36
N ALA A 143 -26.07 -5.68 1.60
CA ALA A 143 -25.08 -5.11 2.50
C ALA A 143 -23.65 -5.30 1.96
N ASP A 144 -23.34 -6.49 1.44
CA ASP A 144 -22.03 -6.78 0.83
C ASP A 144 -21.87 -5.99 -0.47
N ARG A 145 -22.92 -5.85 -1.27
CA ARG A 145 -22.89 -5.05 -2.49
C ARG A 145 -22.57 -3.58 -2.22
N LEU A 146 -23.16 -3.01 -1.16
CA LEU A 146 -22.82 -1.67 -0.71
C LEU A 146 -21.36 -1.57 -0.28
N THR A 147 -20.87 -2.55 0.50
CA THR A 147 -19.48 -2.62 0.95
C THR A 147 -18.52 -2.72 -0.24
N VAL A 148 -18.80 -3.55 -1.22
CA VAL A 148 -18.03 -3.68 -2.47
C VAL A 148 -17.96 -2.36 -3.23
N ASN A 149 -19.09 -1.65 -3.37
CA ASN A 149 -19.14 -0.35 -4.05
C ASN A 149 -18.27 0.69 -3.33
N ARG A 150 -18.32 0.76 -2.00
CA ARG A 150 -17.47 1.65 -1.21
C ARG A 150 -16.00 1.25 -1.28
N ALA A 151 -15.70 -0.05 -1.23
CA ALA A 151 -14.33 -0.56 -1.35
C ALA A 151 -13.69 -0.17 -2.70
N ARG A 152 -14.41 -0.28 -3.82
CA ARG A 152 -13.94 0.16 -5.14
C ARG A 152 -13.67 1.66 -5.19
N LYS A 153 -14.55 2.47 -4.59
CA LYS A 153 -14.33 3.93 -4.46
C LYS A 153 -13.08 4.22 -3.63
N ILE A 154 -12.87 3.49 -2.53
CA ILE A 154 -11.67 3.58 -1.70
C ILE A 154 -10.42 3.20 -2.50
N GLU A 155 -10.42 2.08 -3.25
CA GLU A 155 -9.30 1.69 -4.11
C GLU A 155 -8.95 2.80 -5.12
N HIS A 156 -9.94 3.38 -5.79
CA HIS A 156 -9.71 4.48 -6.71
C HIS A 156 -9.22 5.76 -6.02
N PHE A 157 -9.72 6.06 -4.82
CA PHE A 157 -9.33 7.24 -4.06
C PHE A 157 -7.89 7.16 -3.51
N PHE A 158 -7.31 5.96 -3.40
CA PHE A 158 -5.87 5.80 -3.13
C PHE A 158 -4.99 6.28 -4.28
N SER A 159 -5.53 6.34 -5.51
CA SER A 159 -4.77 6.89 -6.64
C SER A 159 -4.61 8.39 -6.50
N GLN A 160 -3.36 8.86 -6.57
CA GLN A 160 -3.05 10.28 -6.41
C GLN A 160 -2.14 10.79 -7.55
N PRO A 161 -2.38 12.00 -8.05
CA PRO A 161 -1.52 12.62 -9.03
C PRO A 161 -0.20 13.04 -8.37
N MET A 162 0.89 12.35 -8.73
CA MET A 162 2.23 12.61 -8.19
C MET A 162 3.04 13.49 -9.13
N PHE A 163 3.80 14.45 -8.59
CA PHE A 163 4.69 15.33 -9.37
C PHE A 163 5.70 14.55 -10.21
N VAL A 164 6.26 13.47 -9.68
CA VAL A 164 7.24 12.63 -10.39
C VAL A 164 6.63 11.90 -11.59
N ALA A 165 5.33 11.67 -11.58
CA ALA A 165 4.62 10.92 -12.59
C ALA A 165 3.94 11.79 -13.67
N GLU A 166 3.94 13.12 -13.56
CA GLU A 166 3.25 14.05 -14.48
C GLU A 166 3.54 13.76 -15.96
N ARG A 167 4.81 13.52 -16.28
CA ARG A 167 5.24 13.26 -17.67
C ARG A 167 4.69 11.96 -18.27
N TYR A 168 4.30 11.02 -17.42
CA TYR A 168 3.83 9.70 -17.83
C TYR A 168 2.30 9.59 -17.77
N THR A 169 1.69 10.23 -16.78
CA THR A 169 0.25 10.14 -16.54
C THR A 169 -0.55 11.25 -17.20
N GLY A 170 0.09 12.38 -17.51
CA GLY A 170 -0.57 13.59 -18.00
C GLY A 170 -1.37 14.36 -16.92
N PHE A 171 -1.35 13.89 -15.68
CA PHE A 171 -2.00 14.59 -14.56
C PHE A 171 -0.98 15.44 -13.82
N SER A 172 -1.32 16.71 -13.55
CA SER A 172 -0.48 17.59 -12.73
C SER A 172 -0.43 17.09 -11.30
N GLY A 173 0.78 16.98 -10.75
CA GLY A 173 1.01 16.55 -9.36
C GLY A 173 0.38 17.51 -8.37
N ARG A 174 -0.05 16.98 -7.23
CA ARG A 174 -0.69 17.74 -6.16
C ARG A 174 -0.20 17.30 -4.80
N TYR A 175 -0.07 18.27 -3.90
CA TYR A 175 0.15 18.00 -2.49
C TYR A 175 -1.19 18.06 -1.75
N ILE A 176 -1.57 16.96 -1.13
CA ILE A 176 -2.81 16.84 -0.36
C ILE A 176 -2.47 16.81 1.12
N LYS A 177 -3.18 17.60 1.92
CA LYS A 177 -3.00 17.59 3.37
C LYS A 177 -3.57 16.30 3.96
N LEU A 178 -2.95 15.85 5.05
CA LEU A 178 -3.37 14.63 5.74
C LEU A 178 -4.83 14.71 6.22
N GLU A 179 -5.23 15.88 6.73
CA GLU A 179 -6.59 16.11 7.18
C GLU A 179 -7.63 15.94 6.06
N ASP A 180 -7.34 16.46 4.86
CA ASP A 180 -8.21 16.33 3.69
C ASP A 180 -8.31 14.87 3.23
N THR A 181 -7.22 14.12 3.32
CA THR A 181 -7.18 12.68 3.02
C THR A 181 -8.06 11.90 4.00
N ILE A 182 -7.90 12.14 5.31
CA ILE A 182 -8.70 11.46 6.35
C ILE A 182 -10.18 11.79 6.18
N GLU A 183 -10.52 13.05 5.90
CA GLU A 183 -11.89 13.48 5.69
C GLU A 183 -12.50 12.84 4.44
N GLY A 184 -11.73 12.73 3.36
CA GLY A 184 -12.17 12.07 2.13
C GLY A 184 -12.51 10.59 2.36
N PHE A 185 -11.66 9.83 3.02
CA PHE A 185 -11.94 8.44 3.36
C PHE A 185 -13.12 8.30 4.31
N ARG A 186 -13.23 9.19 5.32
CA ARG A 186 -14.38 9.23 6.22
C ARG A 186 -15.69 9.42 5.45
N ALA A 187 -15.75 10.38 4.54
CA ALA A 187 -16.95 10.66 3.75
C ALA A 187 -17.38 9.46 2.89
N ILE A 188 -16.43 8.68 2.36
CA ILE A 188 -16.72 7.44 1.61
C ILE A 188 -17.27 6.37 2.56
N LEU A 189 -16.66 6.18 3.73
CA LEU A 189 -17.07 5.19 4.73
C LEU A 189 -18.47 5.49 5.28
N ASP A 190 -18.76 6.75 5.58
CA ASP A 190 -20.05 7.22 6.12
C ASP A 190 -21.17 7.19 5.06
N GLY A 191 -20.81 6.98 3.77
CA GLY A 191 -21.78 6.90 2.67
C GLY A 191 -22.18 8.24 2.05
N GLU A 192 -21.52 9.34 2.44
CA GLU A 192 -21.78 10.69 1.89
C GLU A 192 -21.49 10.80 0.38
N ALA A 193 -20.85 9.78 -0.18
CA ALA A 193 -20.41 9.72 -1.58
C ALA A 193 -20.98 8.49 -2.31
N ASP A 194 -22.00 7.82 -1.77
CA ASP A 194 -22.58 6.61 -2.35
C ASP A 194 -23.25 6.86 -3.72
N ASP A 195 -23.72 8.07 -3.97
CA ASP A 195 -24.33 8.52 -5.22
C ASP A 195 -23.33 8.84 -6.34
N LEU A 196 -22.03 8.92 -6.04
CA LEU A 196 -20.99 9.25 -7.01
C LEU A 196 -20.50 7.98 -7.74
N PRO A 197 -20.18 8.07 -9.05
CA PRO A 197 -19.59 6.96 -9.78
C PRO A 197 -18.17 6.67 -9.30
N GLU A 198 -17.76 5.41 -9.27
CA GLU A 198 -16.42 4.99 -8.78
C GLU A 198 -15.26 5.67 -9.53
N GLN A 199 -15.44 5.93 -10.83
CA GLN A 199 -14.44 6.58 -11.68
C GLN A 199 -14.17 8.04 -11.32
N ALA A 200 -15.07 8.69 -10.59
CA ALA A 200 -14.86 10.05 -10.12
C ALA A 200 -13.74 10.14 -9.08
N PHE A 201 -13.47 9.03 -8.39
CA PHE A 201 -12.42 8.95 -7.33
C PHE A 201 -11.01 8.67 -7.87
N HIS A 202 -10.87 8.34 -9.16
CA HIS A 202 -9.58 8.03 -9.75
C HIS A 202 -8.76 9.30 -10.03
N MET A 203 -7.51 9.34 -9.55
CA MET A 203 -6.56 10.45 -9.75
C MET A 203 -7.12 11.81 -9.29
N VAL A 204 -7.72 11.84 -8.11
CA VAL A 204 -8.17 13.05 -7.42
C VAL A 204 -7.47 13.19 -6.08
N GLY A 205 -7.33 14.42 -5.60
CA GLY A 205 -6.69 14.69 -4.33
C GLY A 205 -7.66 14.73 -3.15
N THR A 206 -8.84 15.32 -3.37
CA THR A 206 -9.83 15.55 -2.29
C THR A 206 -11.21 15.06 -2.70
N ILE A 207 -12.08 14.86 -1.70
CA ILE A 207 -13.46 14.48 -1.93
C ILE A 207 -14.25 15.56 -2.71
N ALA A 208 -13.89 16.83 -2.55
CA ALA A 208 -14.47 17.95 -3.30
C ALA A 208 -14.17 17.82 -4.80
N GLU A 209 -12.94 17.50 -5.15
CA GLU A 209 -12.54 17.24 -6.54
C GLU A 209 -13.28 16.04 -7.14
N ALA A 210 -13.49 14.98 -6.35
CA ALA A 210 -14.27 13.82 -6.80
C ALA A 210 -15.74 14.23 -7.14
N ARG A 211 -16.34 15.08 -6.32
CA ARG A 211 -17.69 15.62 -6.58
C ARG A 211 -17.74 16.48 -7.84
N GLU A 212 -16.75 17.36 -8.04
CA GLU A 212 -16.63 18.18 -9.25
C GLU A 212 -16.44 17.31 -10.51
N LYS A 213 -15.58 16.30 -10.42
CA LYS A 213 -15.35 15.36 -11.52
C LYS A 213 -16.60 14.56 -11.86
N ALA A 214 -17.35 14.10 -10.86
CA ALA A 214 -18.63 13.42 -11.05
C ALA A 214 -19.66 14.33 -11.74
N ALA A 215 -19.72 15.61 -11.38
CA ALA A 215 -20.61 16.57 -12.01
C ALA A 215 -20.26 16.78 -13.49
N LYS A 216 -18.96 16.88 -13.84
CA LYS A 216 -18.50 16.98 -15.23
C LYS A 216 -18.85 15.72 -16.03
N MET A 217 -18.63 14.53 -15.48
CA MET A 217 -18.99 13.26 -16.12
C MET A 217 -20.49 13.16 -16.41
N LYS A 218 -21.35 13.63 -15.50
CA LYS A 218 -22.81 13.67 -15.73
C LYS A 218 -23.20 14.63 -16.86
N THR A 219 -22.51 15.78 -16.99
CA THR A 219 -22.77 16.75 -18.07
C THR A 219 -22.32 16.22 -19.44
N GLU A 220 -21.16 15.54 -19.48
CA GLU A 220 -20.63 14.92 -20.71
C GLU A 220 -21.47 13.73 -21.18
N ALA A 221 -22.08 12.98 -20.27
CA ALA A 221 -22.97 11.87 -20.60
C ALA A 221 -24.38 12.31 -21.05
N ALA A 222 -24.75 13.55 -20.79
CA ALA A 222 -26.06 14.11 -21.14
C ALA A 222 -26.06 14.95 -22.46
N GLY A 223 -24.89 15.18 -23.07
CA GLY A 223 -24.71 15.89 -24.34
C GLY A 223 -24.29 14.96 -25.46
#